data_f38ede6a13485fd6acc159a85b88abb6
#
_entry.id   f38ede6a13485fd6acc159a85b88abb6
#
_cell.length_a   1.000
_cell.length_b   1.000
_cell.length_c   1.000
_cell.angle_alpha   90.00
_cell.angle_beta   90.00
_cell.angle_gamma   90.00
#
_symmetry.space_group_name_H-M   'P 1'
#
loop_
_entity.id
_entity.type
_entity.pdbx_description
1 polymer ?
#
loop_
_entity_poly.entity_id
_entity_poly.type
_entity_poly.pdbx_seq_one_letter_code
_entity_poly.pdbx_strand_id
1 'polypeptide(L)'
;DTAEDIFGTALASEYDLTAKKLKSSDERKTPEVEAEIIRTAQNNIFDARAILEKPDATADEKKAAQQKIKVNQNVLEKEIGVPAEYAAIISSEELFDSYKSGYIEKENQRRVNDYKEKNPNATAEDIAANVTLIDVDSPEAADFTILELRKKYYFASGGRVGYKLGTPKPMMEEVAEQKRDTGEVQELSY
;
A
#
# COMPACT_ATOMS: atom_id res chain seq x y z
N ASP A 1 -5.73 25.60 10.50
CA ASP A 1 -5.37 24.18 10.55
C ASP A 1 -3.95 24.03 10.01
N THR A 2 -3.10 23.36 10.74
CA THR A 2 -1.75 23.01 10.31
C THR A 2 -1.77 21.70 9.52
N ALA A 3 -0.66 21.37 8.84
CA ALA A 3 -0.55 20.06 8.19
C ALA A 3 -0.64 18.90 9.20
N GLU A 4 -0.13 19.10 10.42
CA GLU A 4 -0.23 18.11 11.50
C GLU A 4 -1.68 17.88 11.96
N ASP A 5 -2.51 18.93 12.03
CA ASP A 5 -3.91 18.81 12.42
C ASP A 5 -4.73 18.00 11.40
N ILE A 6 -4.34 18.08 10.11
CA ILE A 6 -5.09 17.48 9.00
C ILE A 6 -4.58 16.06 8.72
N PHE A 7 -3.28 15.86 8.72
CA PHE A 7 -2.63 14.64 8.22
C PHE A 7 -1.99 13.78 9.31
N GLY A 8 -1.75 14.34 10.51
CA GLY A 8 -0.91 13.74 11.53
C GLY A 8 0.58 13.96 11.25
N THR A 9 1.41 13.65 12.25
CA THR A 9 2.83 14.03 12.24
C THR A 9 3.62 13.44 11.08
N ALA A 10 3.40 12.15 10.78
CA ALA A 10 4.13 11.47 9.70
C ALA A 10 3.82 12.08 8.32
N LEU A 11 2.54 12.29 8.03
CA LEU A 11 2.10 12.86 6.77
C LEU A 11 2.44 14.34 6.67
N ALA A 12 2.41 15.08 7.77
CA ALA A 12 2.75 16.50 7.81
C ALA A 12 4.19 16.77 7.39
N SER A 13 5.13 15.90 7.76
CA SER A 13 6.53 16.02 7.38
C SER A 13 6.77 15.84 5.88
N GLU A 14 5.88 15.13 5.20
CA GLU A 14 5.94 14.87 3.76
C GLU A 14 5.10 15.84 2.94
N TYR A 15 4.29 16.69 3.60
CA TYR A 15 3.43 17.66 2.93
C TYR A 15 4.12 19.01 2.79
N ASP A 16 4.23 19.50 1.56
CA ASP A 16 4.72 20.84 1.27
C ASP A 16 3.59 21.85 1.44
N LEU A 17 3.62 22.59 2.54
CA LEU A 17 2.62 23.63 2.85
C LEU A 17 2.62 24.78 1.83
N THR A 18 3.77 25.09 1.22
CA THR A 18 3.90 26.15 0.22
C THR A 18 3.24 25.75 -1.09
N ALA A 19 3.52 24.55 -1.55
CA ALA A 19 2.93 24.00 -2.78
C ALA A 19 1.55 23.37 -2.55
N LYS A 20 1.10 23.21 -1.29
CA LYS A 20 -0.15 22.54 -0.90
C LYS A 20 -0.27 21.12 -1.47
N LYS A 21 0.82 20.40 -1.53
CA LYS A 21 0.91 19.03 -2.05
C LYS A 21 1.96 18.23 -1.30
N LEU A 22 1.87 16.91 -1.39
CA LEU A 22 2.94 16.04 -0.93
C LEU A 22 4.21 16.25 -1.74
N LYS A 23 5.35 16.09 -1.11
CA LYS A 23 6.65 16.04 -1.77
C LYS A 23 6.65 14.96 -2.85
N SER A 24 7.48 15.12 -3.86
CA SER A 24 7.59 14.15 -4.95
C SER A 24 8.00 12.75 -4.43
N SER A 25 7.72 11.72 -5.22
CA SER A 25 8.12 10.35 -4.88
C SER A 25 9.62 10.19 -4.67
N ASP A 26 10.43 11.05 -5.32
CA ASP A 26 11.89 11.03 -5.18
C ASP A 26 12.35 11.60 -3.84
N GLU A 27 11.51 12.41 -3.19
CA GLU A 27 11.74 12.98 -1.86
C GLU A 27 11.24 12.05 -0.74
N ARG A 28 10.32 11.13 -1.06
CA ARG A 28 9.83 10.08 -0.15
C ARG A 28 10.79 8.90 -0.19
N LYS A 29 11.38 8.57 0.94
CA LYS A 29 12.60 7.78 1.02
C LYS A 29 12.44 6.27 0.83
N THR A 30 11.31 5.68 1.25
CA THR A 30 11.14 4.22 1.21
C THR A 30 9.66 3.80 1.13
N PRO A 31 9.36 2.56 0.68
CA PRO A 31 8.00 2.02 0.74
C PRO A 31 7.37 2.02 2.14
N GLU A 32 8.19 1.91 3.18
CA GLU A 32 7.77 1.92 4.57
C GLU A 32 7.28 3.31 4.99
N VAL A 33 7.99 4.37 4.59
CA VAL A 33 7.55 5.76 4.83
C VAL A 33 6.25 6.05 4.09
N GLU A 34 6.12 5.59 2.85
CA GLU A 34 4.85 5.72 2.09
C GLU A 34 3.71 4.95 2.80
N ALA A 35 3.97 3.75 3.33
CA ALA A 35 2.98 2.99 4.09
C ALA A 35 2.55 3.72 5.36
N GLU A 36 3.47 4.37 6.08
CA GLU A 36 3.16 5.18 7.25
C GLU A 36 2.28 6.39 6.90
N ILE A 37 2.56 7.06 5.78
CA ILE A 37 1.73 8.16 5.27
C ILE A 37 0.31 7.66 4.97
N ILE A 38 0.19 6.52 4.27
CA ILE A 38 -1.09 5.89 3.95
C ILE A 38 -1.85 5.53 5.23
N ARG A 39 -1.19 4.92 6.21
CA ARG A 39 -1.77 4.58 7.51
C ARG A 39 -2.29 5.80 8.25
N THR A 40 -1.52 6.88 8.24
CA THR A 40 -1.92 8.14 8.87
C THR A 40 -3.17 8.72 8.20
N ALA A 41 -3.23 8.74 6.89
CA ALA A 41 -4.41 9.20 6.14
C ALA A 41 -5.63 8.30 6.42
N GLN A 42 -5.43 6.98 6.49
CA GLN A 42 -6.46 5.99 6.84
C GLN A 42 -7.05 6.26 8.23
N ASN A 43 -6.20 6.39 9.26
CA ASN A 43 -6.63 6.67 10.62
C ASN A 43 -7.43 7.97 10.69
N ASN A 44 -6.97 9.02 9.99
CA ASN A 44 -7.71 10.28 9.92
C ASN A 44 -9.10 10.14 9.29
N ILE A 45 -9.24 9.27 8.29
CA ILE A 45 -10.55 8.98 7.66
C ILE A 45 -11.45 8.23 8.65
N PHE A 46 -10.93 7.22 9.35
CA PHE A 46 -11.70 6.43 10.32
C PHE A 46 -12.15 7.28 11.50
N ASP A 47 -11.25 8.05 12.11
CA ASP A 47 -11.58 8.97 13.18
C ASP A 47 -12.67 9.98 12.78
N ALA A 48 -12.56 10.53 11.57
CA ALA A 48 -13.54 11.48 11.07
C ALA A 48 -14.90 10.82 10.80
N ARG A 49 -14.93 9.56 10.32
CA ARG A 49 -16.18 8.80 10.16
C ARG A 49 -16.82 8.51 11.51
N ALA A 50 -16.03 8.12 12.52
CA ALA A 50 -16.53 7.92 13.86
C ALA A 50 -17.21 9.19 14.44
N ILE A 51 -16.71 10.39 14.11
CA ILE A 51 -17.36 11.66 14.48
C ILE A 51 -18.72 11.82 13.76
N LEU A 52 -18.81 11.46 12.48
CA LEU A 52 -20.07 11.57 11.72
C LEU A 52 -21.17 10.64 12.25
N GLU A 53 -20.78 9.50 12.83
CA GLU A 53 -21.69 8.50 13.41
C GLU A 53 -22.14 8.86 14.83
N LYS A 54 -21.47 9.80 15.52
CA LYS A 54 -21.88 10.24 16.85
C LYS A 54 -23.22 10.95 16.82
N PRO A 55 -24.23 10.53 17.60
CA PRO A 55 -25.56 11.15 17.62
C PRO A 55 -25.54 12.60 18.09
N ASP A 56 -24.61 12.93 19.00
CA ASP A 56 -24.45 14.21 19.65
C ASP A 56 -23.44 15.16 18.99
N ALA A 57 -22.84 14.73 17.88
CA ALA A 57 -21.91 15.58 17.14
C ALA A 57 -22.62 16.80 16.56
N THR A 58 -22.04 17.98 16.80
CA THR A 58 -22.54 19.26 16.29
C THR A 58 -22.42 19.36 14.75
N ALA A 59 -23.15 20.30 14.17
CA ALA A 59 -23.07 20.55 12.74
C ALA A 59 -21.67 20.97 12.28
N ASP A 60 -20.95 21.72 13.10
CA ASP A 60 -19.59 22.18 12.81
C ASP A 60 -18.58 21.01 12.90
N GLU A 61 -18.70 20.13 13.89
CA GLU A 61 -17.89 18.92 13.99
C GLU A 61 -18.12 17.99 12.79
N LYS A 62 -19.37 17.77 12.40
CA LYS A 62 -19.69 16.97 11.21
C LYS A 62 -19.12 17.56 9.93
N LYS A 63 -19.20 18.88 9.77
CA LYS A 63 -18.62 19.58 8.62
C LYS A 63 -17.10 19.46 8.59
N ALA A 64 -16.44 19.63 9.73
CA ALA A 64 -14.99 19.45 9.85
C ALA A 64 -14.58 18.02 9.54
N ALA A 65 -15.31 17.02 10.06
CA ALA A 65 -15.09 15.62 9.79
C ALA A 65 -15.22 15.28 8.29
N GLN A 66 -16.27 15.77 7.63
CA GLN A 66 -16.43 15.60 6.17
C GLN A 66 -15.26 16.21 5.39
N GLN A 67 -14.80 17.40 5.79
CA GLN A 67 -13.65 18.02 5.16
C GLN A 67 -12.37 17.21 5.37
N LYS A 68 -12.15 16.70 6.59
CA LYS A 68 -11.00 15.83 6.91
C LYS A 68 -10.98 14.57 6.05
N ILE A 69 -12.13 13.90 5.88
CA ILE A 69 -12.26 12.73 5.00
C ILE A 69 -11.85 13.09 3.57
N LYS A 70 -12.46 14.16 3.01
CA LYS A 70 -12.19 14.59 1.64
C LYS A 70 -10.72 14.93 1.39
N VAL A 71 -10.08 15.59 2.34
CA VAL A 71 -8.65 15.96 2.24
C VAL A 71 -7.79 14.69 2.21
N ASN A 72 -8.01 13.75 3.14
CA ASN A 72 -7.21 12.54 3.21
C ASN A 72 -7.48 11.59 2.03
N GLN A 73 -8.71 11.52 1.51
CA GLN A 73 -8.99 10.80 0.25
C GLN A 73 -8.26 11.43 -0.94
N ASN A 74 -8.22 12.75 -1.04
CA ASN A 74 -7.45 13.43 -2.09
C ASN A 74 -5.94 13.15 -1.96
N VAL A 75 -5.42 13.08 -0.73
CA VAL A 75 -4.01 12.70 -0.50
C VAL A 75 -3.75 11.30 -1.05
N LEU A 76 -4.57 10.33 -0.70
CA LEU A 76 -4.42 8.95 -1.18
C LEU A 76 -4.49 8.86 -2.70
N GLU A 77 -5.54 9.42 -3.31
CA GLU A 77 -5.85 9.21 -4.72
C GLU A 77 -5.03 10.12 -5.66
N LYS A 78 -4.86 11.40 -5.31
CA LYS A 78 -4.28 12.39 -6.21
C LYS A 78 -2.82 12.71 -5.92
N GLU A 79 -2.43 12.77 -4.66
CA GLU A 79 -1.08 13.17 -4.28
C GLU A 79 -0.14 11.96 -4.20
N ILE A 80 -0.59 10.86 -3.58
CA ILE A 80 0.16 9.59 -3.54
C ILE A 80 -0.06 8.79 -4.83
N GLY A 81 -1.25 8.91 -5.43
CA GLY A 81 -1.60 8.19 -6.65
C GLY A 81 -1.99 6.73 -6.40
N VAL A 82 -2.60 6.46 -5.24
CA VAL A 82 -3.14 5.14 -4.91
C VAL A 82 -4.24 4.79 -5.90
N PRO A 83 -4.21 3.61 -6.55
CA PRO A 83 -5.30 3.16 -7.43
C PRO A 83 -6.65 3.18 -6.72
N ALA A 84 -7.73 3.51 -7.44
CA ALA A 84 -9.06 3.70 -6.86
C ALA A 84 -9.55 2.48 -6.05
N GLU A 85 -9.29 1.25 -6.53
CA GLU A 85 -9.65 0.03 -5.81
C GLU A 85 -8.88 -0.11 -4.49
N TYR A 86 -7.59 0.24 -4.48
CA TYR A 86 -6.78 0.24 -3.28
C TYR A 86 -7.23 1.34 -2.31
N ALA A 87 -7.49 2.55 -2.81
CA ALA A 87 -8.02 3.66 -2.02
C ALA A 87 -9.36 3.30 -1.35
N ALA A 88 -10.23 2.57 -2.05
CA ALA A 88 -11.50 2.10 -1.51
C ALA A 88 -11.31 1.13 -0.33
N ILE A 89 -10.35 0.19 -0.44
CA ILE A 89 -10.03 -0.75 0.63
C ILE A 89 -9.45 0.00 1.85
N ILE A 90 -8.46 0.86 1.64
CA ILE A 90 -7.83 1.64 2.72
C ILE A 90 -8.87 2.51 3.44
N SER A 91 -9.81 3.08 2.70
CA SER A 91 -10.82 4.00 3.26
C SER A 91 -12.01 3.29 3.90
N SER A 92 -12.10 1.98 3.88
CA SER A 92 -13.15 1.18 4.52
C SER A 92 -12.58 0.32 5.63
N GLU A 93 -12.98 0.57 6.87
CA GLU A 93 -12.51 -0.19 8.03
C GLU A 93 -12.84 -1.68 7.90
N GLU A 94 -14.08 -2.01 7.52
CA GLU A 94 -14.53 -3.39 7.33
C GLU A 94 -13.73 -4.12 6.24
N LEU A 95 -13.54 -3.47 5.08
CA LEU A 95 -12.76 -4.06 3.99
C LEU A 95 -11.29 -4.20 4.37
N PHE A 96 -10.71 -3.18 4.99
CA PHE A 96 -9.32 -3.21 5.41
C PHE A 96 -9.06 -4.31 6.44
N ASP A 97 -9.92 -4.46 7.45
CA ASP A 97 -9.81 -5.50 8.47
C ASP A 97 -9.96 -6.91 7.88
N SER A 98 -10.81 -7.08 6.90
CA SER A 98 -10.94 -8.34 6.18
C SER A 98 -9.63 -8.71 5.45
N TYR A 99 -9.01 -7.76 4.73
CA TYR A 99 -7.72 -7.98 4.08
C TYR A 99 -6.59 -8.19 5.10
N LYS A 100 -6.57 -7.39 6.17
CA LYS A 100 -5.59 -7.48 7.25
C LYS A 100 -5.57 -8.87 7.88
N SER A 101 -6.74 -9.38 8.27
CA SER A 101 -6.88 -10.71 8.85
C SER A 101 -6.34 -11.80 7.93
N GLY A 102 -6.71 -11.76 6.63
CA GLY A 102 -6.24 -12.75 5.67
C GLY A 102 -4.74 -12.69 5.37
N TYR A 103 -4.16 -11.49 5.28
CA TYR A 103 -2.72 -11.34 5.05
C TYR A 103 -1.90 -11.74 6.27
N ILE A 104 -2.35 -11.38 7.47
CA ILE A 104 -1.64 -11.71 8.72
C ILE A 104 -1.70 -13.22 8.99
N GLU A 105 -2.84 -13.87 8.80
CA GLU A 105 -2.95 -15.32 8.92
C GLU A 105 -1.97 -16.04 7.99
N LYS A 106 -1.93 -15.62 6.71
CA LYS A 106 -1.03 -16.20 5.72
C LYS A 106 0.44 -15.99 6.06
N GLU A 107 0.80 -14.79 6.51
CA GLU A 107 2.19 -14.49 6.91
C GLU A 107 2.59 -15.27 8.17
N ASN A 108 1.73 -15.36 9.17
CA ASN A 108 1.97 -16.13 10.36
C ASN A 108 2.14 -17.63 10.04
N GLN A 109 1.31 -18.16 9.15
CA GLN A 109 1.47 -19.53 8.67
C GLN A 109 2.79 -19.74 7.92
N ARG A 110 3.21 -18.77 7.10
CA ARG A 110 4.50 -18.80 6.41
C ARG A 110 5.67 -18.83 7.42
N ARG A 111 5.65 -17.97 8.45
CA ARG A 111 6.68 -17.92 9.49
C ARG A 111 6.80 -19.27 10.23
N VAL A 112 5.66 -19.89 10.56
CA VAL A 112 5.64 -21.22 11.18
C VAL A 112 6.19 -22.29 10.26
N ASN A 113 5.82 -22.27 8.98
CA ASN A 113 6.30 -23.26 8.00
C ASN A 113 7.80 -23.10 7.76
N ASP A 114 8.30 -21.88 7.59
CA ASP A 114 9.73 -21.59 7.42
C ASP A 114 10.57 -22.10 8.62
N TYR A 115 10.02 -21.98 9.84
CA TYR A 115 10.67 -22.51 11.04
C TYR A 115 10.69 -24.04 11.04
N LYS A 116 9.56 -24.69 10.71
CA LYS A 116 9.45 -26.14 10.63
C LYS A 116 10.35 -26.76 9.56
N GLU A 117 10.50 -26.11 8.41
CA GLU A 117 11.41 -26.57 7.37
C GLU A 117 12.87 -26.61 7.84
N LYS A 118 13.27 -25.60 8.62
CA LYS A 118 14.61 -25.55 9.22
C LYS A 118 14.78 -26.46 10.44
N ASN A 119 13.68 -26.80 11.09
CA ASN A 119 13.64 -27.60 12.32
C ASN A 119 12.58 -28.71 12.21
N PRO A 120 12.83 -29.80 11.46
CA PRO A 120 11.82 -30.80 11.15
C PRO A 120 11.21 -31.51 12.38
N ASN A 121 11.93 -31.51 13.51
CA ASN A 121 11.52 -32.13 14.76
C ASN A 121 10.97 -31.13 15.79
N ALA A 122 10.70 -29.87 15.38
CA ALA A 122 10.22 -28.84 16.28
C ALA A 122 8.84 -29.19 16.85
N THR A 123 8.72 -29.08 18.16
CA THR A 123 7.44 -29.24 18.88
C THR A 123 6.61 -27.97 18.79
N ALA A 124 5.36 -28.03 19.26
CA ALA A 124 4.51 -26.83 19.35
C ALA A 124 5.10 -25.78 20.30
N GLU A 125 5.75 -26.23 21.38
CA GLU A 125 6.42 -25.37 22.36
C GLU A 125 7.64 -24.68 21.73
N ASP A 126 8.43 -25.41 20.94
CA ASP A 126 9.57 -24.83 20.21
C ASP A 126 9.12 -23.75 19.23
N ILE A 127 8.02 -23.97 18.52
CA ILE A 127 7.46 -22.99 17.61
C ILE A 127 7.00 -21.75 18.37
N ALA A 128 6.24 -21.93 19.45
CA ALA A 128 5.75 -20.83 20.28
C ALA A 128 6.88 -20.01 20.91
N ALA A 129 8.01 -20.65 21.24
CA ALA A 129 9.16 -19.97 21.83
C ALA A 129 10.04 -19.22 20.82
N ASN A 130 10.07 -19.66 19.55
CA ASN A 130 11.04 -19.17 18.56
C ASN A 130 10.42 -18.46 17.36
N VAL A 131 9.11 -18.54 17.16
CA VAL A 131 8.42 -17.88 16.05
C VAL A 131 7.61 -16.69 16.57
N THR A 132 8.02 -15.48 16.21
CA THR A 132 7.25 -14.27 16.49
C THR A 132 6.13 -14.13 15.47
N LEU A 133 4.89 -14.27 15.93
CA LEU A 133 3.70 -14.06 15.13
C LEU A 133 3.29 -12.58 15.18
N ILE A 134 2.73 -12.08 14.07
CA ILE A 134 2.16 -10.74 14.03
C ILE A 134 0.79 -10.79 14.70
N ASP A 135 0.58 -9.92 15.67
CA ASP A 135 -0.74 -9.67 16.25
C ASP A 135 -1.56 -8.82 15.27
N VAL A 136 -2.77 -9.29 14.94
CA VAL A 136 -3.67 -8.65 13.98
C VAL A 136 -4.08 -7.24 14.38
N ASP A 137 -4.09 -6.93 15.68
CA ASP A 137 -4.45 -5.60 16.21
C ASP A 137 -3.24 -4.68 16.38
N SER A 138 -2.05 -5.15 16.03
CA SER A 138 -0.82 -4.35 16.13
C SER A 138 -0.68 -3.34 14.98
N PRO A 139 0.03 -2.23 15.19
CA PRO A 139 0.41 -1.31 14.10
C PRO A 139 1.23 -2.01 13.00
N GLU A 140 2.05 -3.01 13.36
CA GLU A 140 2.81 -3.83 12.40
C GLU A 140 1.88 -4.55 11.41
N ALA A 141 0.73 -5.06 11.88
CA ALA A 141 -0.26 -5.72 11.03
C ALA A 141 -0.86 -4.76 10.00
N ALA A 142 -1.12 -3.51 10.39
CA ALA A 142 -1.63 -2.49 9.49
C ALA A 142 -0.60 -2.13 8.42
N ASP A 143 0.65 -1.88 8.82
CA ASP A 143 1.74 -1.54 7.90
C ASP A 143 2.03 -2.70 6.94
N PHE A 144 2.08 -3.93 7.44
CA PHE A 144 2.25 -5.13 6.61
C PHE A 144 1.12 -5.25 5.57
N THR A 145 -0.12 -5.04 5.98
CA THR A 145 -1.29 -5.10 5.08
C THR A 145 -1.22 -4.03 4.00
N ILE A 146 -0.87 -2.80 4.34
CA ILE A 146 -0.68 -1.70 3.38
C ILE A 146 0.39 -2.07 2.35
N LEU A 147 1.51 -2.63 2.78
CA LEU A 147 2.60 -3.06 1.89
C LEU A 147 2.17 -4.22 0.96
N GLU A 148 1.41 -5.20 1.46
CA GLU A 148 0.89 -6.31 0.64
C GLU A 148 -0.17 -5.81 -0.37
N LEU A 149 -1.07 -4.92 0.03
CA LEU A 149 -2.01 -4.27 -0.88
C LEU A 149 -1.26 -3.45 -1.93
N ARG A 150 -0.21 -2.72 -1.53
CA ARG A 150 0.66 -2.00 -2.44
C ARG A 150 1.25 -2.93 -3.49
N LYS A 151 1.85 -4.04 -3.10
CA LYS A 151 2.37 -5.04 -4.04
C LYS A 151 1.30 -5.51 -5.01
N LYS A 152 0.11 -5.86 -4.50
CA LYS A 152 -0.99 -6.35 -5.32
C LYS A 152 -1.46 -5.32 -6.37
N TYR A 153 -1.66 -4.08 -5.97
CA TYR A 153 -2.30 -3.08 -6.84
C TYR A 153 -1.33 -2.26 -7.68
N TYR A 154 -0.11 -2.02 -7.21
CA TYR A 154 0.89 -1.29 -7.98
C TYR A 154 1.61 -2.18 -9.00
N PHE A 155 1.89 -3.44 -8.68
CA PHE A 155 2.53 -4.35 -9.63
C PHE A 155 1.55 -4.99 -10.61
N ALA A 156 0.30 -5.27 -10.19
CA ALA A 156 -0.73 -5.79 -11.08
C ALA A 156 -1.19 -4.77 -12.14
N SER A 157 -1.08 -3.47 -11.85
CA SER A 157 -1.45 -2.39 -12.77
C SER A 157 -0.38 -2.08 -13.83
N GLY A 158 0.65 -2.93 -13.99
CA GLY A 158 1.71 -2.72 -14.98
C GLY A 158 2.59 -1.51 -14.68
N GLY A 159 2.84 -1.21 -13.41
CA GLY A 159 3.91 -0.29 -13.00
C GLY A 159 3.75 1.17 -13.42
N ARG A 160 2.54 1.72 -13.40
CA ARG A 160 2.33 3.16 -13.59
C ARG A 160 2.57 4.00 -12.31
N VAL A 161 3.41 3.54 -11.42
CA VAL A 161 4.01 4.41 -10.42
C VAL A 161 5.34 4.86 -11.00
N GLY A 162 5.44 6.13 -11.32
CA GLY A 162 6.55 6.84 -11.94
C GLY A 162 7.95 6.25 -11.78
N TYR A 163 8.25 5.16 -12.45
CA TYR A 163 9.61 4.77 -12.73
C TYR A 163 10.17 5.70 -13.81
N LYS A 164 10.61 6.88 -13.41
CA LYS A 164 11.54 7.69 -14.21
C LYS A 164 12.97 7.14 -14.21
N LEU A 165 13.17 5.95 -13.70
CA LEU A 165 14.43 5.22 -13.80
C LEU A 165 14.19 4.03 -14.71
N GLY A 166 14.58 4.23 -15.98
CA GLY A 166 14.83 3.22 -16.99
C GLY A 166 13.97 1.96 -16.89
N THR A 167 12.79 1.95 -17.47
CA THR A 167 12.05 0.73 -17.73
C THR A 167 13.01 -0.23 -18.44
N PRO A 168 13.28 -1.43 -17.90
CA PRO A 168 13.82 -2.51 -18.73
C PRO A 168 12.82 -2.68 -19.88
N LYS A 169 13.30 -2.64 -21.12
CA LYS A 169 12.46 -2.91 -22.28
C LYS A 169 11.67 -4.19 -22.02
N PRO A 170 10.35 -4.22 -22.22
CA PRO A 170 9.58 -5.42 -22.00
C PRO A 170 10.16 -6.53 -22.90
N MET A 171 10.35 -7.72 -22.33
CA MET A 171 10.90 -8.91 -23.04
C MET A 171 10.19 -9.26 -24.36
N MET A 172 9.07 -8.63 -24.67
CA MET A 172 8.34 -8.80 -25.93
C MET A 172 9.00 -8.08 -27.13
N GLU A 173 9.84 -7.05 -26.92
CA GLU A 173 10.58 -6.43 -28.02
C GLU A 173 11.80 -7.26 -28.45
N GLU A 174 12.41 -7.96 -27.50
CA GLU A 174 13.55 -8.85 -27.80
C GLU A 174 13.14 -10.06 -28.65
N VAL A 175 11.92 -10.58 -28.45
CA VAL A 175 11.35 -11.67 -29.27
C VAL A 175 10.97 -11.19 -30.65
N ALA A 176 10.64 -9.92 -30.84
CA ALA A 176 10.32 -9.34 -32.13
C ALA A 176 11.57 -9.00 -32.96
N GLU A 177 12.69 -8.65 -32.31
CA GLU A 177 13.98 -8.44 -32.98
C GLU A 177 14.61 -9.76 -33.38
N GLN A 178 14.56 -10.80 -32.55
CA GLN A 178 15.06 -12.15 -32.94
C GLN A 178 14.30 -12.79 -34.10
N LYS A 179 13.02 -12.45 -34.31
CA LYS A 179 12.27 -12.94 -35.50
C LYS A 179 12.55 -12.20 -36.79
N ARG A 180 13.20 -11.02 -36.74
CA ARG A 180 13.59 -10.28 -37.95
C ARG A 180 14.95 -10.70 -38.50
N ASP A 181 15.81 -11.28 -37.66
CA ASP A 181 17.16 -11.69 -38.06
C ASP A 181 17.25 -13.13 -38.60
N THR A 182 16.16 -13.91 -38.56
CA THR A 182 16.07 -15.24 -39.13
C THR A 182 15.25 -15.29 -40.43
N GLY A 183 15.32 -14.24 -41.22
CA GLY A 183 14.73 -14.19 -42.57
C GLY A 183 15.54 -15.00 -43.56
N GLU A 184 15.43 -16.34 -43.52
CA GLU A 184 15.80 -17.19 -44.66
C GLU A 184 14.84 -16.93 -45.81
N VAL A 185 15.35 -16.24 -46.80
CA VAL A 185 14.74 -16.17 -48.14
C VAL A 185 15.02 -17.50 -48.83
N GLN A 186 14.06 -18.41 -48.85
CA GLN A 186 14.09 -19.54 -49.76
C GLN A 186 13.70 -19.04 -51.16
N GLU A 187 14.69 -18.84 -52.00
CA GLU A 187 14.48 -18.72 -53.46
C GLU A 187 13.94 -20.05 -54.01
N LEU A 188 12.71 -20.03 -54.47
CA LEU A 188 12.15 -21.10 -55.31
C LEU A 188 12.64 -20.86 -56.72
N SER A 189 13.58 -21.71 -57.16
CA SER A 189 13.96 -21.84 -58.55
C SER A 189 12.92 -22.67 -59.33
N TYR A 190 12.56 -22.17 -60.50
CA TYR A 190 11.77 -22.86 -61.48
C TYR A 190 12.65 -23.87 -62.28
#